data_e39d0b256dd8c5dabbc84a565666b951
#
_entry.id   e39d0b256dd8c5dabbc84a565666b951
#
_cell.length_a   1.000
_cell.length_b   1.000
_cell.length_c   1.000
_cell.angle_alpha   90.00
_cell.angle_beta   90.00
_cell.angle_gamma   90.00
#
_symmetry.space_group_name_H-M   'P 1'
#
loop_
_entity.id
_entity.type
_entity.pdbx_description
1 polymer ?
#
loop_
_entity_poly.entity_id
_entity_poly.type
_entity_poly.pdbx_seq_one_letter_code
_entity_poly.pdbx_strand_id
1 'polypeptide(L)'
;MENNDLLEMVRSKAQGWLTKSYDAETRAQVQALLDNEDPTELIECFYKDLEFGTGGLRGIMGVGSNRMNIYTVGAATQGLSNYLKKEFADLEQIKVVIGHDCRNNSRKFAEISADIFSANGIKVYLFEDLRPTPEMSFAIRKLGCQSGIILTASHNPKEYNGYKAYWDDGAQMIAPHDKNTIAEVNKIRNASEIKFKGNKELIEIIGQAIDDEYIKELTTISLSPEAISRHKDMKIVYTPIHGTGVKLVPAALKAYGFTNIIHVPEQDVVSGDFPTVISPNPEEPAALAMAVEKAKETDAELVMASDPDADRVGAAVKNNEGEWVLLNGNQTALMFVYYLITRWKELGKINGKEYIVKTIVTTETIKTIAERNGVEIYDVYTGFKWIANVMRENEGKKNYIGGGEESYGFLCEDFVRDKDAVSACVILAEIAAWAKDQGLSLYQLLQKIYVEYGFSKEKGISVVKKGKSGAEEIEAMMKKFRENPLTEIAGSKVTYFYDYSTLKGKDYAENKTVTLDMPTTSNVLQYFTEDNTKVSIRPSGTEPKIKFYCEVHSKVKSIDELPEAEKAAEEKINQIKASLGI
;
A
#
# COMPACT_ATOMS: atom_id res chain seq x y z
N MET A 1 0.53 30.01 -18.87
CA MET A 1 -0.57 30.03 -19.85
C MET A 1 -1.64 30.95 -19.31
N GLU A 2 -2.09 31.94 -20.06
CA GLU A 2 -3.25 32.73 -19.70
C GLU A 2 -4.49 31.83 -19.69
N ASN A 3 -5.49 32.11 -18.86
CA ASN A 3 -6.71 31.26 -18.72
C ASN A 3 -7.40 30.96 -20.05
N ASN A 4 -7.32 31.86 -21.04
CA ASN A 4 -7.89 31.68 -22.37
C ASN A 4 -7.14 30.57 -23.18
N ASP A 5 -5.81 30.54 -23.15
CA ASP A 5 -5.02 29.54 -23.88
C ASP A 5 -5.29 28.12 -23.35
N LEU A 6 -5.44 27.98 -22.02
CA LEU A 6 -5.79 26.71 -21.39
C LEU A 6 -7.16 26.23 -21.84
N LEU A 7 -8.16 27.12 -21.85
CA LEU A 7 -9.52 26.75 -22.22
C LEU A 7 -9.62 26.37 -23.71
N GLU A 8 -8.91 27.06 -24.62
CA GLU A 8 -8.85 26.70 -26.02
C GLU A 8 -8.20 25.32 -26.24
N MET A 9 -7.09 25.06 -25.56
CA MET A 9 -6.43 23.72 -25.59
C MET A 9 -7.38 22.62 -25.11
N VAL A 10 -8.06 22.83 -24.00
CA VAL A 10 -9.00 21.89 -23.39
C VAL A 10 -10.19 21.62 -24.32
N ARG A 11 -10.78 22.68 -24.91
CA ARG A 11 -11.88 22.55 -25.88
C ARG A 11 -11.45 21.77 -27.12
N SER A 12 -10.28 22.07 -27.67
CA SER A 12 -9.74 21.34 -28.84
C SER A 12 -9.55 19.85 -28.52
N LYS A 13 -9.03 19.53 -27.33
CA LYS A 13 -8.82 18.15 -26.89
C LYS A 13 -10.14 17.40 -26.70
N ALA A 14 -11.14 18.05 -26.08
CA ALA A 14 -12.48 17.49 -25.91
C ALA A 14 -13.19 17.25 -27.27
N GLN A 15 -13.08 18.17 -28.22
CA GLN A 15 -13.62 18.00 -29.58
C GLN A 15 -13.03 16.77 -30.28
N GLY A 16 -11.76 16.41 -30.02
CA GLY A 16 -11.15 15.20 -30.52
C GLY A 16 -11.85 13.91 -30.05
N TRP A 17 -12.57 13.97 -28.92
CA TRP A 17 -13.35 12.86 -28.36
C TRP A 17 -14.75 12.71 -28.97
N LEU A 18 -15.20 13.62 -29.84
CA LEU A 18 -16.47 13.52 -30.54
C LEU A 18 -16.43 12.68 -31.83
N THR A 19 -15.28 12.09 -32.15
CA THR A 19 -15.11 11.23 -33.33
C THR A 19 -15.78 9.87 -33.14
N LYS A 20 -15.99 9.15 -34.25
CA LYS A 20 -16.59 7.79 -34.24
C LYS A 20 -15.72 6.72 -33.55
N SER A 21 -14.48 7.04 -33.18
CA SER A 21 -13.60 6.16 -32.41
C SER A 21 -14.05 6.02 -30.94
N TYR A 22 -14.92 6.92 -30.48
CA TYR A 22 -15.53 6.91 -29.15
C TYR A 22 -17.00 6.50 -29.24
N ASP A 23 -17.52 5.80 -28.24
CA ASP A 23 -18.91 5.36 -28.21
C ASP A 23 -19.90 6.54 -28.10
N ALA A 24 -21.18 6.28 -28.36
CA ALA A 24 -22.19 7.31 -28.41
C ALA A 24 -22.44 7.99 -27.04
N GLU A 25 -22.36 7.22 -25.96
CA GLU A 25 -22.54 7.72 -24.59
C GLU A 25 -21.39 8.67 -24.20
N THR A 26 -20.15 8.25 -24.43
CA THR A 26 -18.97 9.09 -24.21
C THR A 26 -19.04 10.39 -24.99
N ARG A 27 -19.40 10.33 -26.28
CA ARG A 27 -19.55 11.54 -27.10
C ARG A 27 -20.64 12.47 -26.57
N ALA A 28 -21.78 11.93 -26.13
CA ALA A 28 -22.85 12.72 -25.56
C ALA A 28 -22.43 13.43 -24.25
N GLN A 29 -21.70 12.73 -23.39
CA GLN A 29 -21.18 13.31 -22.14
C GLN A 29 -20.14 14.40 -22.43
N VAL A 30 -19.23 14.19 -23.37
CA VAL A 30 -18.24 15.21 -23.75
C VAL A 30 -18.91 16.43 -24.41
N GLN A 31 -19.94 16.21 -25.25
CA GLN A 31 -20.70 17.32 -25.83
C GLN A 31 -21.39 18.14 -24.75
N ALA A 32 -22.00 17.50 -23.75
CA ALA A 32 -22.62 18.19 -22.62
C ALA A 32 -21.62 19.05 -21.81
N LEU A 33 -20.38 18.59 -21.65
CA LEU A 33 -19.31 19.39 -21.02
C LEU A 33 -18.91 20.59 -21.89
N LEU A 34 -18.87 20.43 -23.22
CA LEU A 34 -18.55 21.52 -24.15
C LEU A 34 -19.63 22.59 -24.22
N ASP A 35 -20.89 22.18 -24.04
CA ASP A 35 -22.08 23.06 -24.09
C ASP A 35 -22.34 23.75 -22.75
N ASN A 36 -21.68 23.35 -21.66
CA ASN A 36 -21.83 23.96 -20.35
C ASN A 36 -21.19 25.36 -20.33
N GLU A 37 -21.90 26.33 -19.80
CA GLU A 37 -21.39 27.72 -19.62
C GLU A 37 -20.24 27.77 -18.61
N ASP A 38 -20.29 26.94 -17.55
CA ASP A 38 -19.18 26.76 -16.59
C ASP A 38 -18.16 25.72 -17.12
N PRO A 39 -16.95 26.16 -17.52
CA PRO A 39 -15.95 25.27 -18.08
C PRO A 39 -15.15 24.48 -17.02
N THR A 40 -15.45 24.62 -15.74
CA THR A 40 -14.64 24.05 -14.64
C THR A 40 -14.47 22.54 -14.79
N GLU A 41 -15.57 21.79 -14.94
CA GLU A 41 -15.50 20.34 -15.10
C GLU A 41 -14.86 19.92 -16.44
N LEU A 42 -15.11 20.67 -17.51
CA LEU A 42 -14.44 20.44 -18.80
C LEU A 42 -12.91 20.58 -18.65
N ILE A 43 -12.45 21.61 -17.95
CA ILE A 43 -11.02 21.83 -17.68
C ILE A 43 -10.47 20.65 -16.87
N GLU A 44 -11.11 20.25 -15.78
CA GLU A 44 -10.71 19.14 -14.93
C GLU A 44 -10.60 17.81 -15.68
N CYS A 45 -11.49 17.57 -16.66
CA CYS A 45 -11.50 16.37 -17.47
C CYS A 45 -10.38 16.30 -18.53
N PHE A 46 -9.88 17.46 -19.02
CA PHE A 46 -9.02 17.50 -20.22
C PHE A 46 -7.74 18.34 -20.09
N TYR A 47 -7.47 19.05 -18.97
CA TYR A 47 -6.29 19.92 -18.86
C TYR A 47 -4.95 19.19 -18.94
N LYS A 48 -4.94 17.90 -18.66
CA LYS A 48 -3.80 16.99 -18.85
C LYS A 48 -4.29 15.60 -19.25
N ASP A 49 -3.36 14.70 -19.53
CA ASP A 49 -3.64 13.28 -19.66
C ASP A 49 -3.42 12.59 -18.31
N LEU A 50 -4.20 11.55 -18.02
CA LEU A 50 -3.99 10.71 -16.85
C LEU A 50 -2.68 9.97 -17.04
N GLU A 51 -1.70 10.27 -16.19
CA GLU A 51 -0.36 9.72 -16.30
C GLU A 51 -0.33 8.26 -15.86
N PHE A 52 0.24 7.41 -16.70
CA PHE A 52 0.67 6.09 -16.29
C PHE A 52 1.95 6.27 -15.46
N GLY A 53 1.80 6.31 -14.14
CA GLY A 53 2.91 6.46 -13.20
C GLY A 53 3.67 5.15 -12.99
N THR A 54 4.66 5.17 -12.11
CA THR A 54 5.56 4.03 -11.80
C THR A 54 4.85 2.80 -11.18
N GLY A 55 3.54 2.78 -11.08
CA GLY A 55 2.75 1.65 -10.55
C GLY A 55 1.44 1.47 -11.31
N GLY A 56 1.17 2.27 -12.34
CA GLY A 56 -0.07 2.23 -13.11
C GLY A 56 -0.82 3.57 -13.15
N LEU A 57 -2.13 3.53 -13.31
CA LEU A 57 -3.03 4.70 -13.33
C LEU A 57 -3.78 4.82 -12.00
N ARG A 58 -4.14 6.04 -11.62
CA ARG A 58 -5.09 6.33 -10.55
C ARG A 58 -5.77 7.67 -10.81
N GLY A 59 -7.09 7.73 -10.73
CA GLY A 59 -7.83 8.97 -10.93
C GLY A 59 -9.31 8.84 -10.64
N ILE A 60 -10.00 9.97 -10.69
CA ILE A 60 -11.46 10.03 -10.61
C ILE A 60 -12.05 9.40 -11.88
N MET A 61 -13.13 8.62 -11.74
CA MET A 61 -13.86 8.03 -12.86
C MET A 61 -14.67 9.09 -13.61
N GLY A 62 -14.73 8.98 -14.93
CA GLY A 62 -15.49 9.90 -15.78
C GLY A 62 -14.94 10.00 -17.20
N VAL A 63 -15.57 10.83 -18.02
CA VAL A 63 -15.10 11.10 -19.38
C VAL A 63 -13.93 12.08 -19.39
N GLY A 64 -13.07 11.93 -20.38
CA GLY A 64 -11.91 12.81 -20.58
C GLY A 64 -10.58 12.13 -20.36
N SER A 65 -9.54 12.77 -20.87
CA SER A 65 -8.18 12.22 -20.85
C SER A 65 -7.54 12.22 -19.46
N ASN A 66 -8.04 13.03 -18.52
CA ASN A 66 -7.59 13.10 -17.12
C ASN A 66 -8.52 12.32 -16.16
N ARG A 67 -9.27 11.36 -16.67
CA ARG A 67 -10.22 10.54 -15.89
C ARG A 67 -9.98 9.06 -16.16
N MET A 68 -10.37 8.21 -15.17
CA MET A 68 -10.42 6.76 -15.35
C MET A 68 -11.67 6.39 -16.15
N ASN A 69 -11.48 5.83 -17.33
CA ASN A 69 -12.53 5.36 -18.22
C ASN A 69 -12.00 4.25 -19.13
N ILE A 70 -12.88 3.70 -19.98
CA ILE A 70 -12.52 2.60 -20.89
C ILE A 70 -11.41 2.94 -21.88
N TYR A 71 -11.22 4.21 -22.21
CA TYR A 71 -10.20 4.65 -23.17
C TYR A 71 -8.85 4.86 -22.51
N THR A 72 -8.79 5.45 -21.31
CA THR A 72 -7.54 5.60 -20.55
C THR A 72 -7.02 4.25 -20.06
N VAL A 73 -7.91 3.38 -19.56
CA VAL A 73 -7.59 1.98 -19.23
C VAL A 73 -7.18 1.21 -20.49
N GLY A 74 -7.90 1.44 -21.59
CA GLY A 74 -7.60 0.81 -22.88
C GLY A 74 -6.23 1.20 -23.43
N ALA A 75 -5.87 2.48 -23.38
CA ALA A 75 -4.55 2.96 -23.78
C ALA A 75 -3.43 2.35 -22.93
N ALA A 76 -3.62 2.30 -21.60
CA ALA A 76 -2.68 1.65 -20.69
C ALA A 76 -2.48 0.17 -21.03
N THR A 77 -3.59 -0.56 -21.26
CA THR A 77 -3.54 -2.00 -21.57
C THR A 77 -2.94 -2.27 -22.96
N GLN A 78 -3.25 -1.43 -23.96
CA GLN A 78 -2.65 -1.55 -25.29
C GLN A 78 -1.14 -1.26 -25.24
N GLY A 79 -0.72 -0.22 -24.52
CA GLY A 79 0.70 0.11 -24.33
C GLY A 79 1.46 -1.01 -23.62
N LEU A 80 0.89 -1.54 -22.54
CA LEU A 80 1.46 -2.70 -21.83
C LEU A 80 1.54 -3.93 -22.75
N SER A 81 0.49 -4.22 -23.53
CA SER A 81 0.51 -5.30 -24.53
C SER A 81 1.64 -5.14 -25.54
N ASN A 82 1.83 -3.92 -26.05
CA ASN A 82 2.90 -3.61 -26.99
C ASN A 82 4.29 -3.85 -26.39
N TYR A 83 4.48 -3.45 -25.13
CA TYR A 83 5.73 -3.66 -24.43
C TYR A 83 6.00 -5.15 -24.16
N LEU A 84 5.02 -5.88 -23.62
CA LEU A 84 5.15 -7.31 -23.34
C LEU A 84 5.54 -8.11 -24.59
N LYS A 85 4.95 -7.79 -25.74
CA LYS A 85 5.28 -8.44 -27.02
C LYS A 85 6.71 -8.16 -27.51
N LYS A 86 7.32 -7.05 -27.08
CA LYS A 86 8.72 -6.74 -27.40
C LYS A 86 9.66 -7.43 -26.43
N GLU A 87 9.35 -7.37 -25.15
CA GLU A 87 10.20 -7.90 -24.09
C GLU A 87 10.24 -9.43 -24.10
N PHE A 88 9.12 -10.06 -24.37
CA PHE A 88 8.97 -11.52 -24.41
C PHE A 88 8.75 -12.06 -25.81
N ALA A 89 9.42 -11.47 -26.82
CA ALA A 89 9.25 -11.84 -28.24
C ALA A 89 9.60 -13.31 -28.53
N ASP A 90 10.47 -13.91 -27.72
CA ASP A 90 10.92 -15.30 -27.90
C ASP A 90 9.96 -16.34 -27.27
N LEU A 91 8.94 -15.91 -26.51
CA LEU A 91 7.94 -16.81 -25.94
C LEU A 91 6.85 -17.17 -26.97
N GLU A 92 6.53 -18.46 -27.03
CA GLU A 92 5.41 -18.93 -27.86
C GLU A 92 4.09 -18.31 -27.42
N GLN A 93 3.86 -18.19 -26.10
CA GLN A 93 2.64 -17.61 -25.53
C GLN A 93 2.95 -16.75 -24.32
N ILE A 94 2.69 -15.45 -24.44
CA ILE A 94 2.70 -14.51 -23.32
C ILE A 94 1.40 -14.67 -22.54
N LYS A 95 1.48 -14.66 -21.21
CA LYS A 95 0.36 -14.85 -20.28
C LYS A 95 0.27 -13.69 -19.29
N VAL A 96 -0.97 -13.27 -18.96
CA VAL A 96 -1.26 -12.24 -17.96
C VAL A 96 -2.38 -12.68 -17.04
N VAL A 97 -2.36 -12.18 -15.79
CA VAL A 97 -3.47 -12.31 -14.83
C VAL A 97 -4.18 -10.98 -14.71
N ILE A 98 -5.51 -11.00 -14.58
CA ILE A 98 -6.32 -9.82 -14.33
C ILE A 98 -7.22 -10.05 -13.12
N GLY A 99 -7.08 -9.17 -12.13
CA GLY A 99 -7.95 -9.08 -10.96
C GLY A 99 -8.66 -7.73 -10.88
N HIS A 100 -9.65 -7.63 -9.99
CA HIS A 100 -10.34 -6.38 -9.69
C HIS A 100 -10.88 -6.36 -8.26
N ASP A 101 -11.09 -5.17 -7.72
CA ASP A 101 -11.74 -4.96 -6.44
C ASP A 101 -13.27 -4.76 -6.58
N CYS A 102 -13.90 -4.29 -5.49
CA CYS A 102 -15.34 -4.05 -5.40
C CYS A 102 -15.81 -2.74 -6.05
N ARG A 103 -14.90 -1.86 -6.49
CA ARG A 103 -15.24 -0.51 -6.95
C ARG A 103 -16.12 -0.52 -8.19
N ASN A 104 -16.95 0.51 -8.31
CA ASN A 104 -17.72 0.75 -9.52
C ASN A 104 -16.79 0.77 -10.74
N ASN A 105 -17.21 0.14 -11.82
CA ASN A 105 -16.45 -0.07 -13.06
C ASN A 105 -15.20 -0.97 -12.97
N SER A 106 -14.73 -1.43 -11.81
CA SER A 106 -13.54 -2.30 -11.74
C SER A 106 -13.70 -3.58 -12.59
N ARG A 107 -14.85 -4.26 -12.48
CA ARG A 107 -15.18 -5.43 -13.30
C ARG A 107 -15.19 -5.10 -14.80
N LYS A 108 -15.86 -4.01 -15.19
CA LYS A 108 -15.92 -3.54 -16.59
C LYS A 108 -14.53 -3.25 -17.16
N PHE A 109 -13.69 -2.57 -16.37
CA PHE A 109 -12.31 -2.29 -16.79
C PHE A 109 -11.46 -3.56 -16.90
N ALA A 110 -11.66 -4.54 -16.01
CA ALA A 110 -10.99 -5.84 -16.09
C ALA A 110 -11.36 -6.59 -17.36
N GLU A 111 -12.65 -6.64 -17.72
CA GLU A 111 -13.14 -7.29 -18.94
C GLU A 111 -12.62 -6.61 -20.21
N ILE A 112 -12.62 -5.28 -20.25
CA ILE A 112 -12.05 -4.51 -21.38
C ILE A 112 -10.55 -4.77 -21.51
N SER A 113 -9.82 -4.81 -20.40
CA SER A 113 -8.39 -5.13 -20.42
C SER A 113 -8.15 -6.55 -20.93
N ALA A 114 -8.99 -7.53 -20.53
CA ALA A 114 -8.91 -8.90 -21.02
C ALA A 114 -9.15 -8.97 -22.54
N ASP A 115 -10.13 -8.23 -23.03
CA ASP A 115 -10.38 -8.14 -24.48
C ASP A 115 -9.17 -7.55 -25.23
N ILE A 116 -8.56 -6.48 -24.71
CA ILE A 116 -7.40 -5.85 -25.36
C ILE A 116 -6.16 -6.75 -25.35
N PHE A 117 -5.82 -7.38 -24.20
CA PHE A 117 -4.70 -8.32 -24.16
C PHE A 117 -4.90 -9.48 -25.12
N SER A 118 -6.09 -10.11 -25.13
CA SER A 118 -6.40 -11.23 -26.00
C SER A 118 -6.42 -10.85 -27.48
N ALA A 119 -6.89 -9.64 -27.82
CA ALA A 119 -6.81 -9.09 -29.18
C ALA A 119 -5.36 -8.87 -29.66
N ASN A 120 -4.42 -8.77 -28.76
CA ASN A 120 -2.99 -8.68 -29.04
C ASN A 120 -2.26 -10.04 -29.01
N GLY A 121 -3.02 -11.16 -28.90
CA GLY A 121 -2.50 -12.52 -28.90
C GLY A 121 -1.93 -12.97 -27.54
N ILE A 122 -2.26 -12.27 -26.47
CA ILE A 122 -1.81 -12.58 -25.12
C ILE A 122 -2.85 -13.44 -24.42
N LYS A 123 -2.46 -14.56 -23.83
CA LYS A 123 -3.31 -15.41 -22.99
C LYS A 123 -3.66 -14.67 -21.70
N VAL A 124 -4.92 -14.65 -21.34
CA VAL A 124 -5.45 -13.96 -20.17
C VAL A 124 -6.05 -14.95 -19.19
N TYR A 125 -5.63 -14.88 -17.94
CA TYR A 125 -6.31 -15.47 -16.81
C TYR A 125 -7.08 -14.38 -16.09
N LEU A 126 -8.42 -14.39 -16.21
CA LEU A 126 -9.31 -13.40 -15.61
C LEU A 126 -10.01 -14.01 -14.40
N PHE A 127 -9.86 -13.41 -13.24
CA PHE A 127 -10.63 -13.83 -12.08
C PHE A 127 -12.14 -13.69 -12.32
N GLU A 128 -12.90 -14.73 -11.95
CA GLU A 128 -14.37 -14.80 -12.11
C GLU A 128 -15.10 -13.69 -11.37
N ASP A 129 -14.54 -13.23 -10.24
CA ASP A 129 -15.07 -12.21 -9.36
C ASP A 129 -13.92 -11.45 -8.67
N LEU A 130 -14.25 -10.46 -7.84
CA LEU A 130 -13.26 -9.69 -7.09
C LEU A 130 -12.32 -10.60 -6.28
N ARG A 131 -11.06 -10.24 -6.24
CA ARG A 131 -10.01 -10.92 -5.46
C ARG A 131 -9.02 -9.90 -4.87
N PRO A 132 -8.39 -10.24 -3.73
CA PRO A 132 -7.32 -9.45 -3.14
C PRO A 132 -6.13 -9.19 -4.07
N THR A 133 -5.53 -8.01 -3.94
CA THR A 133 -4.28 -7.68 -4.62
C THR A 133 -3.18 -8.75 -4.41
N PRO A 134 -2.92 -9.25 -3.19
CA PRO A 134 -1.89 -10.28 -2.99
C PRO A 134 -2.20 -11.60 -3.70
N GLU A 135 -3.45 -11.99 -3.84
CA GLU A 135 -3.80 -13.21 -4.57
C GLU A 135 -3.53 -13.08 -6.07
N MET A 136 -3.72 -11.88 -6.64
CA MET A 136 -3.32 -11.63 -8.03
C MET A 136 -1.79 -11.75 -8.19
N SER A 137 -1.01 -11.21 -7.25
CA SER A 137 0.46 -11.39 -7.21
C SER A 137 0.85 -12.88 -7.14
N PHE A 138 0.17 -13.65 -6.28
CA PHE A 138 0.33 -15.10 -6.18
C PHE A 138 0.02 -15.82 -7.51
N ALA A 139 -1.10 -15.48 -8.14
CA ALA A 139 -1.52 -16.09 -9.39
C ALA A 139 -0.54 -15.84 -10.55
N ILE A 140 0.08 -14.64 -10.63
CA ILE A 140 1.14 -14.37 -11.62
C ILE A 140 2.26 -15.39 -11.48
N ARG A 141 2.77 -15.59 -10.27
CA ARG A 141 3.87 -16.53 -9.97
C ARG A 141 3.45 -17.98 -10.20
N LYS A 142 2.28 -18.36 -9.69
CA LYS A 142 1.75 -19.73 -9.75
C LYS A 142 1.47 -20.19 -11.18
N LEU A 143 0.95 -19.32 -12.04
CA LEU A 143 0.61 -19.63 -13.43
C LEU A 143 1.76 -19.34 -14.42
N GLY A 144 2.89 -18.82 -13.93
CA GLY A 144 4.04 -18.45 -14.74
C GLY A 144 3.70 -17.39 -15.77
N CYS A 145 3.00 -16.33 -15.34
CA CYS A 145 2.63 -15.22 -16.19
C CYS A 145 3.74 -14.17 -16.28
N GLN A 146 3.81 -13.47 -17.39
CA GLN A 146 4.82 -12.41 -17.62
C GLN A 146 4.40 -11.08 -17.02
N SER A 147 3.11 -10.91 -16.74
CA SER A 147 2.57 -9.69 -16.14
C SER A 147 1.21 -9.96 -15.50
N GLY A 148 0.71 -8.99 -14.79
CA GLY A 148 -0.66 -8.96 -14.29
C GLY A 148 -1.11 -7.54 -14.01
N ILE A 149 -2.40 -7.37 -13.92
CA ILE A 149 -3.01 -6.09 -13.53
C ILE A 149 -4.12 -6.30 -12.52
N ILE A 150 -4.33 -5.30 -11.69
CA ILE A 150 -5.52 -5.25 -10.84
C ILE A 150 -6.19 -3.88 -10.92
N LEU A 151 -7.50 -3.90 -11.12
CA LEU A 151 -8.34 -2.70 -11.20
C LEU A 151 -8.79 -2.33 -9.79
N THR A 152 -8.10 -1.37 -9.19
CA THR A 152 -8.34 -0.90 -7.83
C THR A 152 -7.76 0.48 -7.58
N ALA A 153 -8.37 1.27 -6.71
CA ALA A 153 -7.78 2.47 -6.15
C ALA A 153 -7.49 2.32 -4.64
N SER A 154 -7.31 1.06 -4.15
CA SER A 154 -7.02 0.77 -2.75
C SER A 154 -8.06 1.44 -1.83
N HIS A 155 -7.66 2.25 -0.88
CA HIS A 155 -8.50 2.93 0.11
C HIS A 155 -9.00 4.32 -0.30
N ASN A 156 -8.78 4.76 -1.54
CA ASN A 156 -9.29 6.04 -2.00
C ASN A 156 -10.84 6.11 -1.96
N PRO A 157 -11.46 7.31 -1.90
CA PRO A 157 -12.90 7.48 -1.97
C PRO A 157 -13.53 6.84 -3.20
N LYS A 158 -14.85 6.65 -3.17
CA LYS A 158 -15.63 5.89 -4.18
C LYS A 158 -15.55 6.42 -5.61
N GLU A 159 -15.26 7.70 -5.77
CA GLU A 159 -15.14 8.36 -7.07
C GLU A 159 -13.89 7.92 -7.85
N TYR A 160 -12.90 7.34 -7.14
CA TYR A 160 -11.63 6.92 -7.72
C TYR A 160 -11.67 5.48 -8.20
N ASN A 161 -10.91 5.21 -9.26
CA ASN A 161 -10.46 3.88 -9.63
C ASN A 161 -8.99 3.93 -10.05
N GLY A 162 -8.39 2.76 -10.30
CA GLY A 162 -7.00 2.66 -10.68
C GLY A 162 -6.70 1.38 -11.44
N TYR A 163 -5.49 1.32 -11.95
CA TYR A 163 -4.94 0.22 -12.74
C TYR A 163 -3.51 0.01 -12.23
N LYS A 164 -3.30 -0.99 -11.38
CA LYS A 164 -1.95 -1.37 -10.91
C LYS A 164 -1.37 -2.41 -11.88
N ALA A 165 -0.11 -2.23 -12.31
CA ALA A 165 0.58 -3.14 -13.23
C ALA A 165 1.75 -3.86 -12.53
N TYR A 166 1.86 -5.15 -12.77
CA TYR A 166 2.78 -6.08 -12.13
C TYR A 166 3.66 -6.80 -13.15
N TRP A 167 4.83 -7.24 -12.74
CA TRP A 167 5.79 -7.96 -13.56
C TRP A 167 5.75 -9.47 -13.28
N ASP A 168 6.63 -10.23 -13.94
CA ASP A 168 6.66 -11.69 -13.92
C ASP A 168 6.99 -12.33 -12.56
N ASP A 169 7.58 -11.56 -11.66
CA ASP A 169 7.85 -11.98 -10.27
C ASP A 169 6.66 -11.75 -9.33
N GLY A 170 5.57 -11.17 -9.83
CA GLY A 170 4.39 -10.83 -9.03
C GLY A 170 4.48 -9.51 -8.28
N ALA A 171 5.55 -8.71 -8.48
CA ALA A 171 5.70 -7.39 -7.89
C ALA A 171 5.21 -6.28 -8.81
N GLN A 172 4.84 -5.12 -8.25
CA GLN A 172 4.59 -3.93 -9.06
C GLN A 172 5.82 -3.58 -9.88
N MET A 173 5.59 -3.12 -11.12
CA MET A 173 6.67 -2.77 -12.04
C MET A 173 7.57 -1.67 -11.48
N ILE A 174 8.87 -1.84 -11.70
CA ILE A 174 9.91 -0.83 -11.48
C ILE A 174 10.73 -0.66 -12.76
N ALA A 175 11.65 0.29 -12.77
CA ALA A 175 12.56 0.49 -13.90
C ALA A 175 13.38 -0.78 -14.21
N PRO A 176 13.56 -1.11 -15.51
CA PRO A 176 13.20 -0.34 -16.69
C PRO A 176 11.76 -0.54 -17.18
N HIS A 177 11.03 -1.53 -16.64
CA HIS A 177 9.76 -2.02 -17.18
C HIS A 177 8.64 -0.98 -17.07
N ASP A 178 8.56 -0.25 -15.96
CA ASP A 178 7.60 0.84 -15.79
C ASP A 178 7.82 1.96 -16.84
N LYS A 179 9.06 2.41 -17.02
CA LYS A 179 9.41 3.46 -18.00
C LYS A 179 9.15 3.01 -19.44
N ASN A 180 9.49 1.78 -19.77
CA ASN A 180 9.26 1.23 -21.09
C ASN A 180 7.76 1.07 -21.38
N THR A 181 6.97 0.66 -20.40
CA THR A 181 5.50 0.59 -20.52
C THR A 181 4.93 2.00 -20.73
N ILE A 182 5.34 2.99 -19.95
CA ILE A 182 4.94 4.40 -20.11
C ILE A 182 5.24 4.89 -21.53
N ALA A 183 6.43 4.56 -22.04
CA ALA A 183 6.83 4.96 -23.40
C ALA A 183 5.91 4.36 -24.48
N GLU A 184 5.45 3.12 -24.31
CA GLU A 184 4.48 2.50 -25.25
C GLU A 184 3.07 3.08 -25.07
N VAL A 185 2.62 3.34 -23.86
CA VAL A 185 1.33 4.00 -23.58
C VAL A 185 1.29 5.39 -24.24
N ASN A 186 2.36 6.16 -24.11
CA ASN A 186 2.46 7.50 -24.68
C ASN A 186 2.49 7.55 -26.21
N LYS A 187 2.63 6.41 -26.89
CA LYS A 187 2.51 6.32 -28.35
C LYS A 187 1.06 6.24 -28.81
N ILE A 188 0.14 5.82 -27.96
CA ILE A 188 -1.29 5.74 -28.25
C ILE A 188 -1.88 7.15 -28.30
N ARG A 189 -2.32 7.60 -29.46
CA ARG A 189 -2.78 8.98 -29.65
C ARG A 189 -4.29 9.13 -29.65
N ASN A 190 -5.01 8.07 -30.00
CA ASN A 190 -6.46 8.08 -30.07
C ASN A 190 -7.04 6.67 -29.89
N ALA A 191 -8.33 6.61 -29.61
CA ALA A 191 -9.03 5.36 -29.32
C ALA A 191 -9.02 4.33 -30.48
N SER A 192 -8.81 4.76 -31.73
CA SER A 192 -8.76 3.83 -32.87
C SER A 192 -7.51 2.94 -32.89
N GLU A 193 -6.49 3.29 -32.12
CA GLU A 193 -5.25 2.51 -31.98
C GLU A 193 -5.37 1.41 -30.92
N ILE A 194 -6.50 1.35 -30.20
CA ILE A 194 -6.76 0.38 -29.15
C ILE A 194 -7.59 -0.78 -29.74
N LYS A 195 -7.14 -2.00 -29.53
CA LYS A 195 -7.81 -3.21 -30.04
C LYS A 195 -8.86 -3.71 -29.06
N PHE A 196 -10.05 -3.10 -29.05
CA PHE A 196 -11.13 -3.46 -28.13
C PHE A 196 -11.82 -4.80 -28.41
N LYS A 197 -11.65 -5.37 -29.61
CA LYS A 197 -12.30 -6.63 -29.99
C LYS A 197 -11.45 -7.82 -29.58
N GLY A 198 -11.80 -8.41 -28.42
CA GLY A 198 -11.07 -9.52 -27.83
C GLY A 198 -11.19 -10.84 -28.59
N ASN A 199 -10.23 -11.73 -28.33
CA ASN A 199 -10.26 -13.14 -28.70
C ASN A 199 -10.62 -13.99 -27.48
N LYS A 200 -11.86 -14.47 -27.41
CA LYS A 200 -12.38 -15.21 -26.24
C LYS A 200 -11.69 -16.56 -26.01
N GLU A 201 -11.07 -17.16 -27.04
CA GLU A 201 -10.29 -18.41 -26.92
C GLU A 201 -9.02 -18.23 -26.08
N LEU A 202 -8.52 -17.00 -25.98
CA LEU A 202 -7.36 -16.64 -25.17
C LEU A 202 -7.72 -16.16 -23.77
N ILE A 203 -9.00 -16.11 -23.39
CA ILE A 203 -9.44 -15.69 -22.06
C ILE A 203 -9.92 -16.92 -21.28
N GLU A 204 -9.23 -17.22 -20.20
CA GLU A 204 -9.57 -18.29 -19.27
C GLU A 204 -10.03 -17.69 -17.94
N ILE A 205 -11.17 -18.14 -17.45
CA ILE A 205 -11.71 -17.72 -16.16
C ILE A 205 -11.07 -18.57 -15.07
N ILE A 206 -10.53 -17.91 -14.04
CA ILE A 206 -9.93 -18.53 -12.86
C ILE A 206 -10.68 -18.08 -11.60
N GLY A 207 -10.55 -18.82 -10.51
CA GLY A 207 -11.23 -18.51 -9.25
C GLY A 207 -10.88 -19.52 -8.16
N GLN A 208 -11.84 -20.29 -7.67
CA GLN A 208 -11.72 -21.14 -6.48
C GLN A 208 -10.45 -22.01 -6.41
N ALA A 209 -9.95 -22.50 -7.55
CA ALA A 209 -8.72 -23.32 -7.56
C ALA A 209 -7.49 -22.50 -7.14
N ILE A 210 -7.46 -21.20 -7.49
CA ILE A 210 -6.38 -20.29 -7.05
C ILE A 210 -6.57 -19.93 -5.58
N ASP A 211 -7.81 -19.66 -5.13
CA ASP A 211 -8.14 -19.42 -3.72
C ASP A 211 -7.62 -20.58 -2.84
N ASP A 212 -7.89 -21.82 -3.24
CA ASP A 212 -7.50 -23.03 -2.49
C ASP A 212 -5.98 -23.18 -2.40
N GLU A 213 -5.26 -22.96 -3.50
CA GLU A 213 -3.80 -23.01 -3.53
C GLU A 213 -3.17 -21.87 -2.70
N TYR A 214 -3.74 -20.67 -2.77
CA TYR A 214 -3.29 -19.52 -1.98
C TYR A 214 -3.49 -19.79 -0.47
N ILE A 215 -4.67 -20.25 -0.05
CA ILE A 215 -4.94 -20.59 1.35
C ILE A 215 -4.02 -21.73 1.83
N LYS A 216 -3.77 -22.73 0.99
CA LYS A 216 -2.83 -23.80 1.30
C LYS A 216 -1.42 -23.25 1.55
N GLU A 217 -0.95 -22.35 0.71
CA GLU A 217 0.36 -21.71 0.91
C GLU A 217 0.39 -20.92 2.23
N LEU A 218 -0.67 -20.16 2.53
CA LEU A 218 -0.79 -19.43 3.80
C LEU A 218 -0.64 -20.34 5.03
N THR A 219 -1.15 -21.57 4.99
CA THR A 219 -1.03 -22.47 6.16
C THR A 219 0.42 -22.89 6.42
N THR A 220 1.32 -22.79 5.43
CA THR A 220 2.73 -23.17 5.60
C THR A 220 3.54 -22.13 6.38
N ILE A 221 3.06 -20.88 6.45
CA ILE A 221 3.75 -19.80 7.17
C ILE A 221 3.34 -19.69 8.65
N SER A 222 2.41 -20.53 9.13
CA SER A 222 2.04 -20.58 10.54
C SER A 222 3.23 -21.05 11.40
N LEU A 223 3.51 -20.30 12.47
CA LEU A 223 4.65 -20.54 13.36
C LEU A 223 4.24 -21.02 14.76
N SER A 224 2.96 -20.91 15.13
CA SER A 224 2.43 -21.31 16.45
C SER A 224 1.08 -22.03 16.34
N PRO A 225 0.96 -23.11 15.52
CA PRO A 225 -0.31 -23.81 15.35
C PRO A 225 -0.82 -24.45 16.67
N GLU A 226 0.07 -24.77 17.58
CA GLU A 226 -0.26 -25.25 18.91
C GLU A 226 -0.96 -24.20 19.78
N ALA A 227 -0.56 -22.94 19.69
CA ALA A 227 -1.22 -21.83 20.37
C ALA A 227 -2.62 -21.59 19.80
N ILE A 228 -2.75 -21.62 18.47
CA ILE A 228 -4.04 -21.52 17.79
C ILE A 228 -4.97 -22.65 18.27
N SER A 229 -4.49 -23.88 18.33
CA SER A 229 -5.28 -25.02 18.79
C SER A 229 -5.81 -24.86 20.20
N ARG A 230 -5.03 -24.27 21.13
CA ARG A 230 -5.47 -23.98 22.51
C ARG A 230 -6.47 -22.84 22.60
N HIS A 231 -6.41 -21.88 21.67
CA HIS A 231 -7.23 -20.67 21.67
C HIS A 231 -8.12 -20.56 20.42
N LYS A 232 -8.49 -21.70 19.82
CA LYS A 232 -9.27 -21.74 18.56
C LYS A 232 -10.63 -21.05 18.62
N ASP A 233 -11.20 -20.93 19.81
CA ASP A 233 -12.49 -20.30 20.14
C ASP A 233 -12.37 -18.80 20.45
N MET A 234 -11.17 -18.22 20.34
CA MET A 234 -10.94 -16.78 20.49
C MET A 234 -11.88 -15.99 19.58
N LYS A 235 -12.59 -15.04 20.15
CA LYS A 235 -13.56 -14.22 19.42
C LYS A 235 -12.86 -13.14 18.62
N ILE A 236 -12.91 -13.26 17.30
CA ILE A 236 -12.27 -12.35 16.34
C ILE A 236 -13.36 -11.68 15.52
N VAL A 237 -13.48 -10.36 15.61
CA VAL A 237 -14.31 -9.57 14.68
C VAL A 237 -13.48 -9.22 13.46
N TYR A 238 -14.01 -9.49 12.28
CA TYR A 238 -13.39 -9.11 11.02
C TYR A 238 -14.37 -8.34 10.13
N THR A 239 -13.88 -7.27 9.49
CA THR A 239 -14.59 -6.53 8.44
C THR A 239 -13.72 -6.33 7.21
N PRO A 240 -14.24 -6.63 6.00
CA PRO A 240 -13.59 -6.31 4.73
C PRO A 240 -13.79 -4.86 4.30
N ILE A 241 -14.53 -4.04 5.04
CA ILE A 241 -14.97 -2.70 4.66
C ILE A 241 -15.50 -2.68 3.21
N HIS A 242 -16.47 -3.53 2.91
CA HIS A 242 -17.09 -3.74 1.60
C HIS A 242 -16.17 -4.32 0.50
N GLY A 243 -14.94 -4.73 0.83
CA GLY A 243 -13.87 -5.07 -0.11
C GLY A 243 -13.66 -6.57 -0.37
N THR A 244 -12.56 -6.87 -1.02
CA THR A 244 -12.18 -8.20 -1.53
C THR A 244 -11.84 -9.22 -0.44
N GLY A 245 -11.50 -8.76 0.76
CA GLY A 245 -11.16 -9.63 1.88
C GLY A 245 -12.33 -10.48 2.41
N VAL A 246 -13.58 -10.16 2.02
CA VAL A 246 -14.81 -10.80 2.50
C VAL A 246 -14.81 -12.33 2.38
N LYS A 247 -14.20 -12.86 1.33
CA LYS A 247 -14.13 -14.31 1.08
C LYS A 247 -12.89 -14.95 1.69
N LEU A 248 -11.71 -14.40 1.38
CA LEU A 248 -10.45 -15.08 1.69
C LEU A 248 -10.01 -14.94 3.15
N VAL A 249 -10.24 -13.81 3.81
CA VAL A 249 -9.78 -13.65 5.20
C VAL A 249 -10.50 -14.59 6.15
N PRO A 250 -11.85 -14.71 6.13
CA PRO A 250 -12.54 -15.70 6.97
C PRO A 250 -12.15 -17.14 6.61
N ALA A 251 -11.94 -17.45 5.32
CA ALA A 251 -11.54 -18.79 4.89
C ALA A 251 -10.12 -19.13 5.39
N ALA A 252 -9.18 -18.19 5.31
CA ALA A 252 -7.82 -18.35 5.81
C ALA A 252 -7.78 -18.50 7.33
N LEU A 253 -8.53 -17.69 8.08
CA LEU A 253 -8.67 -17.84 9.55
C LEU A 253 -9.19 -19.22 9.94
N LYS A 254 -10.19 -19.74 9.21
CA LYS A 254 -10.70 -21.11 9.42
C LYS A 254 -9.65 -22.16 9.09
N ALA A 255 -8.88 -22.00 8.01
CA ALA A 255 -7.81 -22.90 7.63
C ALA A 255 -6.69 -22.94 8.68
N TYR A 256 -6.44 -21.83 9.37
CA TYR A 256 -5.52 -21.76 10.53
C TYR A 256 -6.09 -22.47 11.77
N GLY A 257 -7.39 -22.69 11.86
CA GLY A 257 -8.05 -23.41 12.94
C GLY A 257 -8.91 -22.55 13.87
N PHE A 258 -9.05 -21.24 13.61
CA PHE A 258 -9.95 -20.38 14.37
C PHE A 258 -11.42 -20.70 14.04
N THR A 259 -12.25 -20.85 15.08
CA THR A 259 -13.62 -21.29 14.94
C THR A 259 -14.67 -20.22 15.25
N ASN A 260 -14.25 -19.09 15.83
CA ASN A 260 -15.16 -18.05 16.30
C ASN A 260 -14.87 -16.70 15.61
N ILE A 261 -15.19 -16.66 14.33
CA ILE A 261 -15.02 -15.47 13.49
C ILE A 261 -16.37 -14.75 13.44
N ILE A 262 -16.39 -13.51 13.90
CA ILE A 262 -17.58 -12.66 14.00
C ILE A 262 -17.54 -11.65 12.86
N HIS A 263 -18.58 -11.64 12.05
CA HIS A 263 -18.75 -10.79 10.89
C HIS A 263 -19.41 -9.45 11.26
N VAL A 264 -19.22 -8.45 10.41
CA VAL A 264 -19.95 -7.18 10.40
C VAL A 264 -20.85 -7.19 9.15
N PRO A 265 -22.09 -7.69 9.25
CA PRO A 265 -22.91 -7.99 8.07
C PRO A 265 -23.11 -6.80 7.12
N GLU A 266 -23.20 -5.59 7.66
CA GLU A 266 -23.37 -4.36 6.87
C GLU A 266 -22.14 -4.05 6.01
N GLN A 267 -20.95 -4.41 6.49
CA GLN A 267 -19.68 -4.21 5.78
C GLN A 267 -19.23 -5.44 4.99
N ASP A 268 -19.83 -6.60 5.19
CA ASP A 268 -19.63 -7.79 4.35
C ASP A 268 -20.34 -7.64 2.99
N VAL A 269 -21.29 -6.71 2.88
CA VAL A 269 -21.92 -6.38 1.60
C VAL A 269 -20.90 -5.73 0.68
N VAL A 270 -20.50 -6.44 -0.37
CA VAL A 270 -19.58 -5.92 -1.40
C VAL A 270 -20.21 -4.74 -2.12
N SER A 271 -19.57 -3.57 -2.08
CA SER A 271 -20.11 -2.35 -2.71
C SER A 271 -19.02 -1.34 -3.03
N GLY A 272 -18.98 -0.88 -4.28
CA GLY A 272 -18.12 0.23 -4.70
C GLY A 272 -18.55 1.61 -4.20
N ASP A 273 -19.75 1.71 -3.60
CA ASP A 273 -20.26 2.96 -3.02
C ASP A 273 -19.86 3.13 -1.54
N PHE A 274 -19.31 2.08 -0.90
CA PHE A 274 -18.88 2.10 0.50
C PHE A 274 -19.92 2.71 1.46
N PRO A 275 -21.15 2.18 1.53
CA PRO A 275 -22.30 2.85 2.14
C PRO A 275 -22.17 3.13 3.64
N THR A 276 -21.25 2.48 4.34
CA THR A 276 -21.05 2.66 5.79
C THR A 276 -19.87 3.57 6.14
N VAL A 277 -19.06 3.97 5.15
CA VAL A 277 -17.85 4.78 5.36
C VAL A 277 -17.68 5.83 4.27
N ILE A 278 -17.08 6.96 4.60
CA ILE A 278 -16.70 8.00 3.63
C ILE A 278 -15.42 7.55 2.91
N SER A 279 -14.47 7.01 3.67
CA SER A 279 -13.21 6.49 3.18
C SER A 279 -13.05 5.05 3.67
N PRO A 280 -12.84 4.06 2.79
CA PRO A 280 -12.65 2.66 3.17
C PRO A 280 -11.20 2.40 3.60
N ASN A 281 -10.66 3.26 4.45
CA ASN A 281 -9.27 3.21 4.91
C ASN A 281 -9.18 2.67 6.34
N PRO A 282 -8.60 1.49 6.58
CA PRO A 282 -8.48 0.91 7.92
C PRO A 282 -7.57 1.71 8.88
N GLU A 283 -6.89 2.75 8.40
CA GLU A 283 -6.17 3.71 9.24
C GLU A 283 -7.13 4.67 9.97
N GLU A 284 -8.35 4.83 9.46
CA GLU A 284 -9.32 5.79 9.98
C GLU A 284 -10.22 5.15 11.04
N PRO A 285 -10.34 5.75 12.24
CA PRO A 285 -11.21 5.22 13.29
C PRO A 285 -12.66 5.01 12.84
N ALA A 286 -13.17 5.88 11.97
CA ALA A 286 -14.52 5.78 11.43
C ALA A 286 -14.75 4.49 10.60
N ALA A 287 -13.72 3.98 9.93
CA ALA A 287 -13.81 2.75 9.14
C ALA A 287 -13.96 1.49 10.01
N LEU A 288 -13.36 1.50 11.21
CA LEU A 288 -13.42 0.40 12.17
C LEU A 288 -14.55 0.54 13.20
N ALA A 289 -15.26 1.65 13.25
CA ALA A 289 -16.25 1.94 14.29
C ALA A 289 -17.31 0.85 14.43
N MET A 290 -17.88 0.35 13.32
CA MET A 290 -18.89 -0.72 13.36
C MET A 290 -18.32 -2.05 13.87
N ALA A 291 -17.10 -2.38 13.48
CA ALA A 291 -16.42 -3.59 13.95
C ALA A 291 -16.08 -3.51 15.45
N VAL A 292 -15.68 -2.33 15.94
CA VAL A 292 -15.43 -2.10 17.37
C VAL A 292 -16.73 -2.19 18.17
N GLU A 293 -17.86 -1.65 17.68
CA GLU A 293 -19.15 -1.81 18.34
C GLU A 293 -19.58 -3.29 18.35
N LYS A 294 -19.42 -4.01 17.26
CA LYS A 294 -19.67 -5.47 17.21
C LYS A 294 -18.79 -6.22 18.20
N ALA A 295 -17.55 -5.81 18.39
CA ALA A 295 -16.64 -6.40 19.36
C ALA A 295 -17.07 -6.15 20.81
N LYS A 296 -17.62 -4.98 21.12
CA LYS A 296 -18.22 -4.69 22.44
C LYS A 296 -19.45 -5.55 22.71
N GLU A 297 -20.35 -5.67 21.72
CA GLU A 297 -21.58 -6.48 21.82
C GLU A 297 -21.30 -7.97 22.08
N THR A 298 -20.24 -8.49 21.49
CA THR A 298 -19.89 -9.91 21.51
C THR A 298 -18.83 -10.26 22.54
N ASP A 299 -18.28 -9.26 23.23
CA ASP A 299 -17.11 -9.39 24.09
C ASP A 299 -15.94 -10.07 23.35
N ALA A 300 -15.60 -9.51 22.19
CA ALA A 300 -14.51 -10.02 21.37
C ALA A 300 -13.13 -9.63 21.92
N GLU A 301 -12.09 -10.32 21.45
CA GLU A 301 -10.71 -10.15 21.92
C GLU A 301 -9.84 -9.41 20.88
N LEU A 302 -10.23 -9.45 19.61
CA LEU A 302 -9.49 -8.83 18.51
C LEU A 302 -10.47 -8.31 17.46
N VAL A 303 -10.20 -7.12 16.95
CA VAL A 303 -10.85 -6.56 15.75
C VAL A 303 -9.82 -6.44 14.65
N MET A 304 -10.16 -6.88 13.45
CA MET A 304 -9.34 -6.70 12.25
C MET A 304 -10.19 -6.16 11.10
N ALA A 305 -9.56 -5.38 10.25
CA ALA A 305 -10.15 -4.84 9.03
C ALA A 305 -9.15 -4.87 7.87
N SER A 306 -9.64 -5.06 6.65
CA SER A 306 -8.84 -4.85 5.44
C SER A 306 -9.43 -3.74 4.57
N ASP A 307 -8.58 -3.08 3.79
CA ASP A 307 -9.03 -2.12 2.78
C ASP A 307 -9.65 -2.82 1.55
N PRO A 308 -10.25 -2.10 0.60
CA PRO A 308 -11.01 -2.71 -0.49
C PRO A 308 -10.27 -3.73 -1.35
N ASP A 309 -8.97 -3.60 -1.55
CA ASP A 309 -8.16 -4.58 -2.30
C ASP A 309 -7.33 -5.50 -1.39
N ALA A 310 -7.59 -5.45 -0.07
CA ALA A 310 -7.04 -6.32 0.96
C ALA A 310 -5.50 -6.42 0.93
N ASP A 311 -4.83 -5.28 0.74
CA ASP A 311 -3.38 -5.17 0.86
C ASP A 311 -2.94 -4.51 2.19
N ARG A 312 -3.88 -3.95 2.99
CA ARG A 312 -3.64 -3.32 4.30
C ARG A 312 -4.51 -3.92 5.38
N VAL A 313 -3.95 -4.05 6.58
CA VAL A 313 -4.65 -4.54 7.78
C VAL A 313 -4.72 -3.47 8.86
N GLY A 314 -5.95 -3.12 9.29
CA GLY A 314 -6.20 -2.35 10.50
C GLY A 314 -6.59 -3.28 11.64
N ALA A 315 -6.23 -2.90 12.87
CA ALA A 315 -6.56 -3.68 14.05
C ALA A 315 -6.94 -2.80 15.23
N ALA A 316 -7.82 -3.32 16.09
CA ALA A 316 -8.10 -2.75 17.39
C ALA A 316 -8.06 -3.84 18.47
N VAL A 317 -7.58 -3.46 19.66
CA VAL A 317 -7.38 -4.32 20.81
C VAL A 317 -7.87 -3.63 22.07
N LYS A 318 -8.12 -4.38 23.14
CA LYS A 318 -8.43 -3.81 24.46
C LYS A 318 -7.12 -3.39 25.17
N ASN A 319 -7.09 -2.16 25.69
CA ASN A 319 -6.04 -1.72 26.59
C ASN A 319 -6.19 -2.36 27.98
N ASN A 320 -5.34 -1.99 28.96
CA ASN A 320 -5.39 -2.56 30.31
C ASN A 320 -6.65 -2.17 31.09
N GLU A 321 -7.32 -1.10 30.70
CA GLU A 321 -8.58 -0.60 31.26
C GLU A 321 -9.81 -1.25 30.61
N GLY A 322 -9.61 -2.08 29.56
CA GLY A 322 -10.67 -2.72 28.80
C GLY A 322 -11.29 -1.86 27.70
N GLU A 323 -10.67 -0.72 27.39
CA GLU A 323 -11.11 0.16 26.33
C GLU A 323 -10.51 -0.28 24.97
N TRP A 324 -11.28 -0.16 23.91
CA TRP A 324 -10.81 -0.46 22.56
C TRP A 324 -9.91 0.66 22.02
N VAL A 325 -8.70 0.31 21.64
CA VAL A 325 -7.72 1.19 21.03
C VAL A 325 -7.28 0.66 19.67
N LEU A 326 -7.16 1.54 18.69
CA LEU A 326 -6.66 1.18 17.37
C LEU A 326 -5.14 1.14 17.40
N LEU A 327 -4.57 0.09 16.82
CA LEU A 327 -3.14 -0.01 16.59
C LEU A 327 -2.80 0.74 15.30
N ASN A 328 -1.75 1.57 15.34
CA ASN A 328 -1.24 2.16 14.11
C ASN A 328 -0.35 1.18 13.33
N GLY A 329 -0.03 1.52 12.07
CA GLY A 329 0.75 0.65 11.20
C GLY A 329 2.15 0.36 11.72
N ASN A 330 2.80 1.29 12.41
CA ASN A 330 4.10 1.06 13.05
C ASN A 330 3.98 0.04 14.19
N GLN A 331 2.96 0.17 15.04
CA GLN A 331 2.72 -0.76 16.16
C GLN A 331 2.42 -2.18 15.64
N THR A 332 1.60 -2.28 14.61
CA THR A 332 1.28 -3.58 14.00
C THR A 332 2.52 -4.21 13.35
N ALA A 333 3.28 -3.45 12.57
CA ALA A 333 4.53 -3.92 11.96
C ALA A 333 5.57 -4.34 13.01
N LEU A 334 5.67 -3.59 14.12
CA LEU A 334 6.54 -3.91 15.23
C LEU A 334 6.20 -5.26 15.85
N MET A 335 4.92 -5.55 16.08
CA MET A 335 4.48 -6.85 16.62
C MET A 335 4.73 -7.99 15.64
N PHE A 336 4.50 -7.78 14.34
CA PHE A 336 4.83 -8.79 13.33
C PHE A 336 6.31 -9.14 13.35
N VAL A 337 7.18 -8.13 13.26
CA VAL A 337 8.63 -8.37 13.23
C VAL A 337 9.13 -9.02 14.51
N TYR A 338 8.66 -8.56 15.68
CA TYR A 338 9.02 -9.18 16.96
C TYR A 338 8.61 -10.65 17.01
N TYR A 339 7.36 -10.96 16.66
CA TYR A 339 6.85 -12.32 16.65
C TYR A 339 7.60 -13.22 15.67
N LEU A 340 7.72 -12.78 14.41
CA LEU A 340 8.37 -13.58 13.36
C LEU A 340 9.82 -13.90 13.73
N ILE A 341 10.62 -12.92 14.16
CA ILE A 341 12.02 -13.14 14.55
C ILE A 341 12.09 -14.05 15.79
N THR A 342 11.24 -13.83 16.81
CA THR A 342 11.21 -14.64 18.01
C THR A 342 10.91 -16.09 17.69
N ARG A 343 9.85 -16.36 16.91
CA ARG A 343 9.46 -17.73 16.56
C ARG A 343 10.46 -18.40 15.63
N TRP A 344 11.00 -17.68 14.63
CA TRP A 344 12.07 -18.23 13.78
C TRP A 344 13.29 -18.65 14.59
N LYS A 345 13.66 -17.85 15.59
CA LYS A 345 14.76 -18.17 16.50
C LYS A 345 14.47 -19.41 17.37
N GLU A 346 13.29 -19.45 17.99
CA GLU A 346 12.84 -20.58 18.83
C GLU A 346 12.73 -21.88 18.02
N LEU A 347 12.34 -21.81 16.75
CA LEU A 347 12.26 -22.95 15.83
C LEU A 347 13.60 -23.33 15.18
N GLY A 348 14.69 -22.62 15.51
CA GLY A 348 16.01 -22.88 14.94
C GLY A 348 16.14 -22.56 13.45
N LYS A 349 15.27 -21.69 12.93
CA LYS A 349 15.27 -21.29 11.51
C LYS A 349 16.30 -20.18 11.20
N ILE A 350 16.84 -19.47 12.20
CA ILE A 350 17.82 -18.40 12.00
C ILE A 350 19.22 -18.99 11.87
N ASN A 351 19.86 -18.74 10.73
CA ASN A 351 21.19 -19.27 10.39
C ASN A 351 22.17 -18.20 9.84
N GLY A 352 21.78 -16.90 9.91
CA GLY A 352 22.58 -15.77 9.46
C GLY A 352 22.33 -15.34 8.01
N LYS A 353 21.29 -15.86 7.37
CA LYS A 353 20.85 -15.47 6.02
C LYS A 353 19.50 -14.77 6.01
N GLU A 354 18.92 -14.60 7.17
CA GLU A 354 17.58 -14.03 7.34
C GLU A 354 17.63 -12.52 7.28
N TYR A 355 16.61 -11.95 6.66
CA TYR A 355 16.48 -10.51 6.59
C TYR A 355 15.02 -10.06 6.67
N ILE A 356 14.85 -8.81 7.11
CA ILE A 356 13.60 -8.07 7.05
C ILE A 356 13.79 -6.79 6.23
N VAL A 357 12.68 -6.21 5.78
CA VAL A 357 12.69 -4.94 5.03
C VAL A 357 11.65 -3.99 5.59
N LYS A 358 12.02 -2.73 5.80
CA LYS A 358 11.11 -1.67 6.18
C LYS A 358 11.31 -0.42 5.33
N THR A 359 10.35 0.50 5.33
CA THR A 359 10.58 1.79 4.70
C THR A 359 11.39 2.73 5.60
N ILE A 360 12.07 3.70 5.00
CA ILE A 360 12.86 4.72 5.72
C ILE A 360 12.01 5.58 6.67
N VAL A 361 10.68 5.57 6.54
CA VAL A 361 9.74 6.30 7.41
C VAL A 361 9.01 5.40 8.41
N THR A 362 9.21 4.09 8.35
CA THR A 362 8.72 3.13 9.33
C THR A 362 9.62 3.16 10.57
N THR A 363 9.09 2.79 11.73
CA THR A 363 9.75 2.91 13.03
C THR A 363 11.13 2.25 13.11
N GLU A 364 12.11 2.94 13.75
CA GLU A 364 13.47 2.43 13.96
C GLU A 364 13.52 1.32 15.04
N THR A 365 12.47 1.16 15.84
CA THR A 365 12.41 0.07 16.82
C THR A 365 12.46 -1.31 16.13
N ILE A 366 11.92 -1.44 14.91
CA ILE A 366 12.06 -2.65 14.07
C ILE A 366 13.54 -2.95 13.80
N LYS A 367 14.35 -1.94 13.48
CA LYS A 367 15.79 -2.09 13.28
C LYS A 367 16.48 -2.57 14.55
N THR A 368 16.11 -1.99 15.69
CA THR A 368 16.65 -2.43 16.99
C THR A 368 16.34 -3.90 17.28
N ILE A 369 15.12 -4.36 16.96
CA ILE A 369 14.75 -5.79 17.13
C ILE A 369 15.61 -6.68 16.22
N ALA A 370 15.71 -6.36 14.93
CA ALA A 370 16.47 -7.13 13.98
C ALA A 370 17.96 -7.26 14.37
N GLU A 371 18.61 -6.12 14.62
CA GLU A 371 20.03 -6.06 14.96
C GLU A 371 20.36 -6.82 16.25
N ARG A 372 19.54 -6.69 17.31
CA ARG A 372 19.74 -7.43 18.58
C ARG A 372 19.55 -8.93 18.44
N ASN A 373 18.85 -9.37 17.41
CA ASN A 373 18.62 -10.80 17.15
C ASN A 373 19.50 -11.36 15.98
N GLY A 374 20.43 -10.56 15.47
CA GLY A 374 21.35 -10.98 14.40
C GLY A 374 20.67 -11.19 13.05
N VAL A 375 19.55 -10.49 12.82
CA VAL A 375 18.82 -10.49 11.55
C VAL A 375 19.19 -9.25 10.76
N GLU A 376 19.52 -9.42 9.48
CA GLU A 376 19.84 -8.32 8.58
C GLU A 376 18.59 -7.47 8.31
N ILE A 377 18.76 -6.17 8.12
CA ILE A 377 17.66 -5.26 7.82
C ILE A 377 18.00 -4.35 6.65
N TYR A 378 17.03 -4.14 5.78
CA TYR A 378 17.09 -3.20 4.66
C TYR A 378 16.09 -2.08 4.86
N ASP A 379 16.56 -0.85 4.65
CA ASP A 379 15.73 0.35 4.57
C ASP A 379 15.48 0.70 3.10
N VAL A 380 14.21 0.89 2.73
CA VAL A 380 13.81 1.22 1.36
C VAL A 380 12.89 2.46 1.32
N TYR A 381 12.67 3.03 0.14
CA TYR A 381 11.68 4.08 -0.04
C TYR A 381 10.26 3.57 0.25
N THR A 382 9.33 4.49 0.50
CA THR A 382 7.90 4.18 0.58
C THR A 382 7.38 3.61 -0.73
N GLY A 383 6.53 2.61 -0.62
CA GLY A 383 6.00 1.83 -1.74
C GLY A 383 6.55 0.41 -1.72
N PHE A 384 5.65 -0.55 -1.59
CA PHE A 384 6.00 -1.97 -1.39
C PHE A 384 6.85 -2.55 -2.52
N LYS A 385 6.78 -1.97 -3.72
CA LYS A 385 7.64 -2.34 -4.86
C LYS A 385 9.14 -2.29 -4.53
N TRP A 386 9.56 -1.44 -3.60
CA TRP A 386 10.95 -1.36 -3.17
C TRP A 386 11.31 -2.50 -2.21
N ILE A 387 10.37 -2.90 -1.35
CA ILE A 387 10.50 -4.11 -0.53
C ILE A 387 10.62 -5.33 -1.45
N ALA A 388 9.71 -5.44 -2.42
CA ALA A 388 9.72 -6.53 -3.39
C ALA A 388 11.00 -6.54 -4.25
N ASN A 389 11.59 -5.38 -4.56
CA ASN A 389 12.88 -5.31 -5.26
C ASN A 389 14.02 -5.94 -4.44
N VAL A 390 14.09 -5.64 -3.14
CA VAL A 390 15.07 -6.28 -2.25
C VAL A 390 14.84 -7.79 -2.18
N MET A 391 13.58 -8.24 -2.15
CA MET A 391 13.25 -9.67 -2.18
C MET A 391 13.75 -10.31 -3.47
N ARG A 392 13.54 -9.69 -4.64
CA ARG A 392 14.03 -10.16 -5.93
C ARG A 392 15.56 -10.27 -5.97
N GLU A 393 16.27 -9.27 -5.49
CA GLU A 393 17.74 -9.25 -5.47
C GLU A 393 18.34 -10.34 -4.57
N ASN A 394 17.61 -10.77 -3.54
CA ASN A 394 18.02 -11.78 -2.57
C ASN A 394 17.41 -13.17 -2.82
N GLU A 395 16.57 -13.34 -3.84
CA GLU A 395 15.92 -14.61 -4.17
C GLU A 395 16.96 -15.73 -4.37
N GLY A 396 16.78 -16.86 -3.68
CA GLY A 396 17.71 -18.00 -3.70
C GLY A 396 19.03 -17.77 -2.97
N LYS A 397 19.27 -16.59 -2.37
CA LYS A 397 20.51 -16.25 -1.64
C LYS A 397 20.27 -16.08 -0.15
N LYS A 398 19.19 -15.40 0.23
CA LYS A 398 18.81 -15.10 1.61
C LYS A 398 17.32 -15.39 1.84
N ASN A 399 16.92 -15.45 3.10
CA ASN A 399 15.58 -15.80 3.53
C ASN A 399 14.84 -14.54 4.02
N TYR A 400 13.81 -14.12 3.31
CA TYR A 400 12.93 -13.04 3.73
C TYR A 400 12.00 -13.53 4.85
N ILE A 401 12.06 -12.89 6.03
CA ILE A 401 11.17 -13.20 7.15
C ILE A 401 9.87 -12.42 7.06
N GLY A 402 9.98 -11.13 6.77
CA GLY A 402 8.85 -10.23 6.69
C GLY A 402 9.26 -8.78 6.53
N GLY A 403 8.31 -7.92 6.26
CA GLY A 403 8.55 -6.50 6.11
C GLY A 403 7.28 -5.72 5.79
N GLY A 404 7.36 -4.42 5.94
CA GLY A 404 6.17 -3.60 5.76
C GLY A 404 6.40 -2.11 5.82
N GLU A 405 5.27 -1.43 5.75
CA GLU A 405 5.15 0.01 5.73
C GLU A 405 4.37 0.50 6.94
N GLU A 406 4.68 1.70 7.40
CA GLU A 406 3.92 2.40 8.45
C GLU A 406 2.44 2.62 8.07
N SER A 407 2.14 2.55 6.78
CA SER A 407 0.80 2.70 6.21
C SER A 407 0.00 1.39 6.18
N TYR A 408 0.13 0.56 7.22
CA TYR A 408 -0.68 -0.64 7.48
C TYR A 408 -0.46 -1.81 6.50
N GLY A 409 0.52 -1.74 5.61
CA GLY A 409 0.88 -2.81 4.69
C GLY A 409 2.01 -3.67 5.22
N PHE A 410 1.81 -4.99 5.30
CA PHE A 410 2.82 -5.95 5.74
C PHE A 410 2.77 -7.20 4.87
N LEU A 411 3.90 -7.90 4.77
CA LEU A 411 4.01 -9.21 4.16
C LEU A 411 4.85 -10.12 5.05
N CYS A 412 4.31 -11.30 5.36
CA CYS A 412 5.02 -12.38 6.04
C CYS A 412 5.50 -13.40 5.02
N GLU A 413 6.78 -13.71 5.02
CA GLU A 413 7.44 -14.61 4.07
C GLU A 413 7.28 -14.16 2.60
N ASP A 414 7.76 -14.95 1.62
CA ASP A 414 7.98 -14.45 0.25
C ASP A 414 7.12 -15.11 -0.82
N PHE A 415 5.98 -15.71 -0.44
CA PHE A 415 5.08 -16.41 -1.37
C PHE A 415 4.34 -15.46 -2.35
N VAL A 416 4.22 -14.18 -2.00
CA VAL A 416 3.75 -13.08 -2.88
C VAL A 416 4.77 -11.94 -2.91
N ARG A 417 4.52 -10.90 -3.70
CA ARG A 417 5.43 -9.75 -3.88
C ARG A 417 4.75 -8.40 -3.68
N ASP A 418 3.65 -8.37 -2.96
CA ASP A 418 2.99 -7.16 -2.50
C ASP A 418 2.50 -7.34 -1.06
N LYS A 419 2.07 -6.24 -0.44
CA LYS A 419 1.41 -6.26 0.87
C LYS A 419 0.24 -7.25 0.85
N ASP A 420 0.06 -7.94 1.94
CA ASP A 420 -0.94 -9.00 2.03
C ASP A 420 -1.72 -8.91 3.34
N ALA A 421 -2.93 -8.34 3.27
CA ALA A 421 -3.80 -8.26 4.43
C ALA A 421 -4.39 -9.63 4.82
N VAL A 422 -4.47 -10.60 3.90
CA VAL A 422 -4.97 -11.94 4.24
C VAL A 422 -3.97 -12.64 5.14
N SER A 423 -2.69 -12.69 4.75
CA SER A 423 -1.62 -13.24 5.60
C SER A 423 -1.45 -12.43 6.89
N ALA A 424 -1.50 -11.11 6.81
CA ALA A 424 -1.39 -10.25 7.98
C ALA A 424 -2.51 -10.50 9.00
N CYS A 425 -3.76 -10.69 8.57
CA CYS A 425 -4.87 -11.02 9.46
C CYS A 425 -4.66 -12.37 10.17
N VAL A 426 -4.29 -13.42 9.43
CA VAL A 426 -4.10 -14.75 10.07
C VAL A 426 -2.90 -14.77 11.01
N ILE A 427 -1.81 -14.11 10.66
CA ILE A 427 -0.62 -14.02 11.53
C ILE A 427 -0.91 -13.13 12.74
N LEU A 428 -1.67 -12.04 12.60
CA LEU A 428 -2.05 -11.22 13.75
C LEU A 428 -2.94 -11.99 14.73
N ALA A 429 -3.88 -12.80 14.23
CA ALA A 429 -4.67 -13.70 15.06
C ALA A 429 -3.81 -14.79 15.73
N GLU A 430 -2.81 -15.32 15.03
CA GLU A 430 -1.82 -16.25 15.59
C GLU A 430 -0.98 -15.59 16.68
N ILE A 431 -0.53 -14.34 16.48
CA ILE A 431 0.18 -13.56 17.51
C ILE A 431 -0.69 -13.37 18.74
N ALA A 432 -1.99 -13.11 18.57
CA ALA A 432 -2.92 -12.97 19.68
C ALA A 432 -3.05 -14.28 20.49
N ALA A 433 -3.16 -15.41 19.80
CA ALA A 433 -3.21 -16.73 20.44
C ALA A 433 -1.89 -17.07 21.14
N TRP A 434 -0.74 -16.78 20.52
CA TRP A 434 0.59 -16.97 21.08
C TRP A 434 0.86 -16.07 22.30
N ALA A 435 0.40 -14.82 22.28
CA ALA A 435 0.48 -13.91 23.44
C ALA A 435 -0.40 -14.43 24.60
N LYS A 436 -1.59 -14.92 24.29
CA LYS A 436 -2.52 -15.48 25.28
C LYS A 436 -1.96 -16.72 25.97
N ASP A 437 -1.20 -17.56 25.27
CA ASP A 437 -0.43 -18.67 25.85
C ASP A 437 0.58 -18.21 26.91
N GLN A 438 1.07 -16.98 26.81
CA GLN A 438 2.00 -16.37 27.76
C GLN A 438 1.27 -15.56 28.84
N GLY A 439 -0.08 -15.59 28.87
CA GLY A 439 -0.90 -14.82 29.80
C GLY A 439 -0.96 -13.32 29.46
N LEU A 440 -0.69 -12.95 28.22
CA LEU A 440 -0.67 -11.56 27.73
C LEU A 440 -1.81 -11.31 26.73
N SER A 441 -2.37 -10.10 26.75
CA SER A 441 -3.13 -9.57 25.62
C SER A 441 -2.17 -9.04 24.53
N LEU A 442 -2.69 -8.76 23.33
CA LEU A 442 -1.89 -8.09 22.28
C LEU A 442 -1.37 -6.72 22.74
N TYR A 443 -2.18 -5.98 23.47
CA TYR A 443 -1.77 -4.68 24.04
C TYR A 443 -0.60 -4.85 25.02
N GLN A 444 -0.69 -5.84 25.92
CA GLN A 444 0.38 -6.15 26.86
C GLN A 444 1.64 -6.69 26.16
N LEU A 445 1.49 -7.42 25.07
CA LEU A 445 2.62 -7.82 24.23
C LEU A 445 3.33 -6.58 23.65
N LEU A 446 2.58 -5.61 23.12
CA LEU A 446 3.16 -4.37 22.62
C LEU A 446 3.91 -3.61 23.75
N GLN A 447 3.33 -3.52 24.94
CA GLN A 447 3.99 -2.92 26.09
C GLN A 447 5.29 -3.65 26.48
N LYS A 448 5.29 -4.98 26.46
CA LYS A 448 6.50 -5.80 26.66
C LYS A 448 7.58 -5.48 25.63
N ILE A 449 7.22 -5.37 24.35
CA ILE A 449 8.16 -5.01 23.28
C ILE A 449 8.78 -3.62 23.56
N TYR A 450 7.99 -2.65 23.97
CA TYR A 450 8.47 -1.32 24.31
C TYR A 450 9.45 -1.33 25.49
N VAL A 451 9.19 -2.12 26.51
CA VAL A 451 10.11 -2.26 27.65
C VAL A 451 11.41 -2.93 27.23
N GLU A 452 11.35 -3.92 26.34
CA GLU A 452 12.52 -4.70 25.91
C GLU A 452 13.39 -3.94 24.90
N TYR A 453 12.79 -3.25 23.95
CA TYR A 453 13.50 -2.64 22.80
C TYR A 453 13.51 -1.11 22.80
N GLY A 454 12.76 -0.48 23.69
CA GLY A 454 12.57 0.96 23.79
C GLY A 454 11.18 1.39 23.27
N PHE A 455 10.61 2.38 23.95
CA PHE A 455 9.36 2.99 23.54
C PHE A 455 9.59 3.91 22.34
N SER A 456 8.72 3.81 21.33
CA SER A 456 8.66 4.75 20.22
C SER A 456 7.23 5.26 20.03
N LYS A 457 7.12 6.53 19.69
CA LYS A 457 5.86 7.15 19.27
C LYS A 457 6.06 7.82 17.93
N GLU A 458 5.27 7.37 16.96
CA GLU A 458 5.30 7.88 15.59
C GLU A 458 4.06 8.72 15.32
N LYS A 459 4.22 9.79 14.54
CA LYS A 459 3.11 10.62 14.06
C LYS A 459 3.35 11.14 12.66
N GLY A 460 2.44 10.79 11.76
CA GLY A 460 2.36 11.38 10.43
C GLY A 460 1.57 12.68 10.46
N ILE A 461 2.13 13.75 9.88
CA ILE A 461 1.49 15.05 9.75
C ILE A 461 1.41 15.38 8.27
N SER A 462 0.22 15.68 7.78
CA SER A 462 -0.01 16.05 6.38
C SER A 462 -0.40 17.52 6.30
N VAL A 463 0.34 18.29 5.50
CA VAL A 463 0.01 19.67 5.17
C VAL A 463 -0.45 19.72 3.73
N VAL A 464 -1.71 20.03 3.52
CA VAL A 464 -2.33 20.15 2.19
C VAL A 464 -2.38 21.61 1.80
N LYS A 465 -1.88 21.93 0.61
CA LYS A 465 -1.96 23.26 0.00
C LYS A 465 -2.82 23.15 -1.25
N LYS A 466 -3.58 24.19 -1.58
CA LYS A 466 -4.50 24.12 -2.72
C LYS A 466 -3.92 24.77 -3.98
N GLY A 467 -4.17 24.13 -5.11
CA GLY A 467 -3.88 24.68 -6.44
C GLY A 467 -2.39 24.82 -6.78
N LYS A 468 -2.11 25.57 -7.84
CA LYS A 468 -0.75 25.79 -8.36
C LYS A 468 0.15 26.49 -7.35
N SER A 469 -0.36 27.53 -6.69
CA SER A 469 0.38 28.25 -5.63
C SER A 469 0.76 27.34 -4.48
N GLY A 470 -0.11 26.38 -4.12
CA GLY A 470 0.17 25.39 -3.08
C GLY A 470 1.30 24.45 -3.45
N ALA A 471 1.40 24.03 -4.71
CA ALA A 471 2.53 23.22 -5.19
C ALA A 471 3.84 24.01 -5.14
N GLU A 472 3.83 25.28 -5.56
CA GLU A 472 5.00 26.18 -5.49
C GLU A 472 5.44 26.43 -4.03
N GLU A 473 4.49 26.58 -3.09
CA GLU A 473 4.81 26.68 -1.66
C GLU A 473 5.49 25.41 -1.12
N ILE A 474 5.02 24.22 -1.49
CA ILE A 474 5.63 22.95 -1.08
C ILE A 474 7.06 22.82 -1.62
N GLU A 475 7.27 23.19 -2.89
CA GLU A 475 8.60 23.18 -3.50
C GLU A 475 9.54 24.16 -2.77
N ALA A 476 9.06 25.36 -2.45
CA ALA A 476 9.82 26.34 -1.67
C ALA A 476 10.14 25.84 -0.26
N MET A 477 9.21 25.14 0.42
CA MET A 477 9.47 24.51 1.71
C MET A 477 10.58 23.46 1.60
N MET A 478 10.51 22.55 0.64
CA MET A 478 11.54 21.52 0.42
C MET A 478 12.91 22.16 0.12
N LYS A 479 12.93 23.19 -0.72
CA LYS A 479 14.14 23.95 -1.04
C LYS A 479 14.74 24.58 0.22
N LYS A 480 13.92 25.22 1.05
CA LYS A 480 14.35 25.84 2.32
C LYS A 480 15.01 24.81 3.25
N PHE A 481 14.36 23.66 3.50
CA PHE A 481 14.91 22.61 4.35
C PHE A 481 16.20 22.00 3.79
N ARG A 482 16.36 21.97 2.46
CA ARG A 482 17.54 21.42 1.80
C ARG A 482 18.72 22.38 1.83
N GLU A 483 18.50 23.65 1.53
CA GLU A 483 19.55 24.67 1.46
C GLU A 483 19.98 25.17 2.85
N ASN A 484 19.05 25.15 3.82
CA ASN A 484 19.28 25.55 5.20
C ASN A 484 18.82 24.45 6.16
N PRO A 485 19.54 23.31 6.23
CA PRO A 485 19.16 22.21 7.10
C PRO A 485 19.10 22.66 8.56
N LEU A 486 18.12 22.15 9.29
CA LEU A 486 17.99 22.39 10.72
C LEU A 486 19.19 21.79 11.45
N THR A 487 19.70 22.52 12.42
CA THR A 487 20.81 22.06 13.30
C THR A 487 20.30 21.59 14.66
N GLU A 488 19.04 21.91 14.96
CA GLU A 488 18.35 21.51 16.19
C GLU A 488 16.86 21.29 15.92
N ILE A 489 16.25 20.30 16.53
CA ILE A 489 14.81 19.99 16.47
C ILE A 489 14.32 19.70 17.87
N ALA A 490 13.30 20.43 18.34
CA ALA A 490 12.69 20.27 19.67
C ALA A 490 13.74 20.25 20.80
N GLY A 491 14.72 21.15 20.76
CA GLY A 491 15.78 21.27 21.77
C GLY A 491 16.88 20.22 21.69
N SER A 492 16.86 19.33 20.70
CA SER A 492 17.88 18.31 20.50
C SER A 492 18.68 18.58 19.23
N LYS A 493 20.02 18.46 19.32
CA LYS A 493 20.93 18.71 18.17
C LYS A 493 20.76 17.65 17.10
N VAL A 494 20.77 18.08 15.84
CA VAL A 494 20.79 17.19 14.69
C VAL A 494 22.17 16.55 14.57
N THR A 495 22.21 15.22 14.54
CA THR A 495 23.42 14.42 14.35
C THR A 495 23.61 14.00 12.90
N TYR A 496 22.52 13.68 12.19
CA TYR A 496 22.54 13.33 10.77
C TYR A 496 21.47 14.09 10.01
N PHE A 497 21.81 14.51 8.80
CA PHE A 497 20.89 15.02 7.79
C PHE A 497 21.09 14.26 6.50
N TYR A 498 20.02 13.72 5.93
CA TYR A 498 20.05 12.94 4.68
C TYR A 498 19.18 13.60 3.61
N ASP A 499 19.77 13.80 2.42
CA ASP A 499 19.06 14.26 1.22
C ASP A 499 19.08 13.17 0.16
N TYR A 500 17.96 12.49 0.04
CA TYR A 500 17.81 11.38 -0.90
C TYR A 500 17.71 11.82 -2.36
N SER A 501 17.53 13.12 -2.64
CA SER A 501 17.58 13.64 -4.01
C SER A 501 18.99 13.65 -4.59
N THR A 502 19.99 13.68 -3.73
CA THR A 502 21.41 13.65 -4.08
C THR A 502 22.12 12.38 -3.66
N LEU A 503 21.44 11.49 -2.92
CA LEU A 503 21.99 10.31 -2.25
C LEU A 503 23.19 10.65 -1.33
N LYS A 504 23.12 11.82 -0.68
CA LYS A 504 24.16 12.29 0.23
C LYS A 504 23.56 12.66 1.57
N GLY A 505 24.36 12.43 2.61
CA GLY A 505 24.06 12.87 3.97
C GLY A 505 25.21 13.65 4.58
N LYS A 506 24.92 14.32 5.67
CA LYS A 506 25.89 14.99 6.53
C LYS A 506 25.85 14.31 7.90
N ASP A 507 27.00 13.83 8.34
CA ASP A 507 27.26 13.45 9.74
C ASP A 507 27.86 14.68 10.43
N TYR A 508 27.13 15.27 11.36
CA TYR A 508 27.57 16.47 12.05
C TYR A 508 28.54 16.17 13.20
N ALA A 509 28.52 14.95 13.76
CA ALA A 509 29.46 14.55 14.81
C ALA A 509 30.88 14.40 14.27
N GLU A 510 31.02 13.72 13.13
CA GLU A 510 32.32 13.51 12.46
C GLU A 510 32.61 14.55 11.37
N ASN A 511 31.71 15.48 11.15
CA ASN A 511 31.78 16.53 10.12
C ASN A 511 32.15 15.97 8.72
N LYS A 512 31.55 14.82 8.36
CA LYS A 512 31.78 14.14 7.08
C LYS A 512 30.52 14.02 6.24
N THR A 513 30.72 13.86 4.94
CA THR A 513 29.65 13.48 4.01
C THR A 513 29.47 11.97 4.03
N VAL A 514 28.22 11.52 4.08
CA VAL A 514 27.81 10.12 4.01
C VAL A 514 27.17 9.87 2.65
N THR A 515 27.47 8.74 2.01
CA THR A 515 26.76 8.27 0.82
C THR A 515 25.61 7.37 1.24
N LEU A 516 24.43 7.59 0.69
CA LEU A 516 23.23 6.80 0.96
C LEU A 516 23.13 5.68 -0.08
N ASP A 517 23.07 4.44 0.41
CA ASP A 517 22.92 3.24 -0.44
C ASP A 517 21.45 3.00 -0.75
N MET A 518 20.98 3.58 -1.85
CA MET A 518 19.60 3.48 -2.31
C MET A 518 19.55 3.26 -3.82
N PRO A 519 18.55 2.52 -4.35
CA PRO A 519 18.52 2.10 -5.76
C PRO A 519 18.32 3.27 -6.75
N THR A 520 17.80 4.39 -6.28
CA THR A 520 17.51 5.58 -7.09
C THR A 520 17.37 6.80 -6.18
N THR A 521 17.32 8.00 -6.75
CA THR A 521 17.02 9.22 -6.00
C THR A 521 15.53 9.35 -5.66
N SER A 522 15.22 10.07 -4.57
CA SER A 522 13.87 10.40 -4.15
C SER A 522 13.84 11.78 -3.48
N ASN A 523 12.74 12.52 -3.64
CA ASN A 523 12.58 13.82 -3.00
C ASN A 523 12.17 13.66 -1.52
N VAL A 524 13.10 13.16 -0.71
CA VAL A 524 12.93 12.94 0.73
C VAL A 524 14.10 13.55 1.47
N LEU A 525 13.82 14.17 2.61
CA LEU A 525 14.82 14.64 3.58
C LEU A 525 14.60 13.92 4.90
N GLN A 526 15.69 13.57 5.61
CA GLN A 526 15.62 13.01 6.96
C GLN A 526 16.60 13.70 7.89
N TYR A 527 16.15 13.88 9.11
CA TYR A 527 16.93 14.40 10.23
C TYR A 527 16.93 13.39 11.37
N PHE A 528 18.07 13.20 12.01
CA PHE A 528 18.25 12.43 13.21
C PHE A 528 18.91 13.30 14.27
N THR A 529 18.47 13.19 15.49
CA THR A 529 18.96 14.00 16.61
C THR A 529 19.70 13.15 17.66
N GLU A 530 20.41 13.80 18.58
CA GLU A 530 21.17 13.16 19.67
C GLU A 530 20.32 12.24 20.56
N ASP A 531 19.03 12.55 20.73
CA ASP A 531 18.08 11.78 21.52
C ASP A 531 17.27 10.76 20.68
N ASN A 532 17.78 10.42 19.50
CA ASN A 532 17.17 9.47 18.56
C ASN A 532 15.79 9.88 18.00
N THR A 533 15.45 11.16 18.03
CA THR A 533 14.29 11.64 17.28
C THR A 533 14.59 11.59 15.78
N LYS A 534 13.66 11.05 15.00
CA LYS A 534 13.73 11.03 13.54
C LYS A 534 12.61 11.88 12.97
N VAL A 535 12.95 12.74 12.00
CA VAL A 535 11.97 13.52 11.23
C VAL A 535 12.23 13.29 9.76
N SER A 536 11.23 12.81 9.03
CA SER A 536 11.30 12.64 7.58
C SER A 536 10.31 13.58 6.90
N ILE A 537 10.73 14.22 5.82
CA ILE A 537 9.93 15.19 5.05
C ILE A 537 9.82 14.70 3.61
N ARG A 538 8.59 14.55 3.12
CA ARG A 538 8.31 14.03 1.78
C ARG A 538 7.12 14.73 1.14
N PRO A 539 7.29 15.42 0.01
CA PRO A 539 6.15 15.91 -0.77
C PRO A 539 5.45 14.76 -1.48
N SER A 540 4.15 14.91 -1.71
CA SER A 540 3.41 13.99 -2.57
C SER A 540 3.79 14.21 -4.03
N GLY A 541 3.90 13.11 -4.80
CA GLY A 541 4.14 13.18 -6.25
C GLY A 541 2.89 13.47 -7.08
N THR A 542 1.69 13.32 -6.48
CA THR A 542 0.41 13.38 -7.21
C THR A 542 -0.53 14.47 -6.73
N GLU A 543 -0.32 15.00 -5.53
CA GLU A 543 -1.19 15.98 -4.89
C GLU A 543 -0.34 17.13 -4.30
N PRO A 544 -0.86 18.37 -4.21
CA PRO A 544 -0.17 19.47 -3.52
C PRO A 544 -0.22 19.27 -1.99
N LYS A 545 0.55 18.31 -1.52
CA LYS A 545 0.59 17.83 -0.14
C LYS A 545 2.03 17.50 0.24
N ILE A 546 2.43 17.87 1.45
CA ILE A 546 3.70 17.46 2.05
C ILE A 546 3.44 16.71 3.35
N LYS A 547 4.14 15.60 3.53
CA LYS A 547 4.06 14.76 4.73
C LYS A 547 5.32 14.90 5.56
N PHE A 548 5.13 15.02 6.86
CA PHE A 548 6.15 14.94 7.87
C PHE A 548 5.91 13.69 8.71
N TYR A 549 6.92 12.87 8.86
CA TYR A 549 6.91 11.68 9.70
C TYR A 549 7.81 11.95 10.88
N CYS A 550 7.22 12.07 12.06
CA CYS A 550 7.94 12.31 13.32
C CYS A 550 7.99 11.01 14.11
N GLU A 551 9.15 10.66 14.61
CA GLU A 551 9.36 9.51 15.48
C GLU A 551 10.20 9.94 16.69
N VAL A 552 9.67 9.70 17.89
CA VAL A 552 10.30 10.02 19.17
C VAL A 552 10.57 8.73 19.94
N HIS A 553 11.77 8.60 20.44
CA HIS A 553 12.19 7.44 21.23
C HIS A 553 12.42 7.78 22.70
N SER A 554 12.12 6.83 23.58
CA SER A 554 12.55 6.89 24.97
C SER A 554 12.82 5.49 25.52
N LYS A 555 13.76 5.41 26.47
CA LYS A 555 14.01 4.18 27.21
C LYS A 555 13.03 4.11 28.37
N VAL A 556 12.33 3.00 28.49
CA VAL A 556 11.46 2.69 29.62
C VAL A 556 11.94 1.41 30.28
N LYS A 557 11.86 1.33 31.62
CA LYS A 557 12.36 0.19 32.40
C LYS A 557 11.23 -0.75 32.80
N SER A 558 10.00 -0.24 32.82
CA SER A 558 8.81 -0.99 33.22
C SER A 558 7.59 -0.48 32.47
N ILE A 559 6.53 -1.28 32.48
CA ILE A 559 5.22 -0.91 31.89
C ILE A 559 4.65 0.35 32.58
N ASP A 560 4.92 0.55 33.89
CA ASP A 560 4.42 1.69 34.65
C ASP A 560 4.97 3.03 34.17
N GLU A 561 6.12 3.04 33.48
CA GLU A 561 6.73 4.23 32.90
C GLU A 561 6.13 4.63 31.56
N LEU A 562 5.39 3.73 30.90
CA LEU A 562 4.86 3.96 29.54
C LEU A 562 3.89 5.14 29.44
N PRO A 563 2.94 5.36 30.38
CA PRO A 563 2.02 6.50 30.28
C PRO A 563 2.75 7.85 30.31
N GLU A 564 3.80 7.98 31.17
CA GLU A 564 4.61 9.19 31.22
C GLU A 564 5.46 9.36 29.96
N ALA A 565 6.06 8.28 29.46
CA ALA A 565 6.82 8.28 28.22
C ALA A 565 5.95 8.68 27.02
N GLU A 566 4.72 8.20 26.97
CA GLU A 566 3.77 8.55 25.92
C GLU A 566 3.40 10.03 25.96
N LYS A 567 3.10 10.55 27.14
CA LYS A 567 2.80 11.98 27.32
C LYS A 567 3.99 12.86 26.91
N ALA A 568 5.20 12.52 27.37
CA ALA A 568 6.42 13.25 27.01
C ALA A 568 6.68 13.22 25.51
N ALA A 569 6.44 12.08 24.85
CA ALA A 569 6.58 11.94 23.40
C ALA A 569 5.56 12.80 22.63
N GLU A 570 4.30 12.90 23.09
CA GLU A 570 3.29 13.76 22.47
C GLU A 570 3.66 15.25 22.60
N GLU A 571 4.13 15.67 23.79
CA GLU A 571 4.63 17.02 24.00
C GLU A 571 5.81 17.34 23.09
N LYS A 572 6.74 16.39 22.94
CA LYS A 572 7.88 16.55 22.03
C LYS A 572 7.48 16.61 20.57
N ILE A 573 6.50 15.81 20.12
CA ILE A 573 5.97 15.91 18.76
C ILE A 573 5.39 17.31 18.50
N ASN A 574 4.72 17.93 19.47
CA ASN A 574 4.24 19.29 19.34
C ASN A 574 5.39 20.32 19.23
N GLN A 575 6.49 20.12 19.96
CA GLN A 575 7.69 20.95 19.83
C GLN A 575 8.37 20.76 18.47
N ILE A 576 8.37 19.51 17.92
CA ILE A 576 8.86 19.23 16.57
C ILE A 576 8.06 20.02 15.54
N LYS A 577 6.72 20.03 15.62
CA LYS A 577 5.88 20.83 14.73
C LYS A 577 6.27 22.31 14.76
N ALA A 578 6.46 22.87 15.94
CA ALA A 578 6.89 24.26 16.11
C ALA A 578 8.27 24.50 15.45
N SER A 579 9.23 23.58 15.63
CA SER A 579 10.56 23.66 15.02
C SER A 579 10.51 23.61 13.48
N LEU A 580 9.55 22.90 12.92
CA LEU A 580 9.33 22.78 11.47
C LEU A 580 8.49 23.94 10.90
N GLY A 581 7.84 24.71 11.75
CA GLY A 581 6.94 25.80 11.34
C GLY A 581 5.61 25.30 10.74
N ILE A 582 5.06 24.19 11.27
CA ILE A 582 3.82 23.56 10.80
C ILE A 582 2.80 23.35 11.91
#